data_4d469386055e3a86f5f414de23fb2683
#
_entry.id   4d469386055e3a86f5f414de23fb2683
#
_cell.length_a   1.000
_cell.length_b   1.000
_cell.length_c   1.000
_cell.angle_alpha   90.00
_cell.angle_beta   90.00
_cell.angle_gamma   90.00
#
_symmetry.space_group_name_H-M   'P 1'
#
loop_
_entity.id
_entity.type
_entity.pdbx_description
1 polymer ?
#
loop_
_entity_poly.entity_id
_entity_poly.type
_entity_poly.pdbx_seq_one_letter_code
_entity_poly.pdbx_strand_id
1 'polypeptide(L)'
;MIRYRFKEEESSIEEAGKVLRPVAEAILEKDGFSVRIPMYIDSGADISMIPLRFGKALGFKQEKEDTIQEVRGVSGAGVPYLLKKVTLILNGKRLKINIAWALVEEIPMLMGRKDIFNKFRIIFDERKGWIYFEE
;
A
#
# COMPACT_ATOMS: atom_id res chain seq x y z
N MET A 1 1.20 20.56 0.66
CA MET A 1 0.55 19.50 1.46
C MET A 1 -0.29 18.60 0.57
N ILE A 2 -0.12 17.30 0.70
CA ILE A 2 -0.90 16.30 -0.05
C ILE A 2 -2.02 15.82 0.84
N ARG A 3 -3.23 15.70 0.30
CA ARG A 3 -4.36 15.20 1.07
C ARG A 3 -5.30 14.39 0.20
N TYR A 4 -5.98 13.44 0.84
CA TYR A 4 -6.98 12.59 0.20
C TYR A 4 -8.21 12.51 1.10
N ARG A 5 -9.40 12.42 0.50
CA ARG A 5 -10.60 12.13 1.26
C ARG A 5 -10.65 10.66 1.61
N PHE A 6 -11.14 10.36 2.80
CA PHE A 6 -11.45 8.98 3.15
C PHE A 6 -12.50 8.43 2.19
N LYS A 7 -12.41 7.15 1.91
CA LYS A 7 -13.35 6.46 1.05
C LYS A 7 -14.37 5.71 1.89
N GLU A 8 -15.66 5.84 1.53
CA GLU A 8 -16.73 5.12 2.21
C GLU A 8 -16.82 3.70 1.68
N GLU A 9 -16.86 2.73 2.57
CA GLU A 9 -16.94 1.31 2.24
C GLU A 9 -17.86 0.58 3.21
N GLU A 10 -18.40 -0.56 2.78
CA GLU A 10 -19.11 -1.45 3.68
C GLU A 10 -18.12 -2.11 4.63
N SER A 11 -18.45 -2.13 5.92
CA SER A 11 -17.62 -2.84 6.90
C SER A 11 -17.84 -4.34 6.77
N SER A 12 -16.80 -5.13 7.06
CA SER A 12 -16.93 -6.58 7.21
C SER A 12 -17.72 -6.94 8.46
N ILE A 13 -17.90 -5.98 9.38
CA ILE A 13 -18.73 -6.14 10.57
C ILE A 13 -20.07 -5.50 10.27
N GLU A 14 -21.12 -6.32 10.13
CA GLU A 14 -22.45 -5.88 9.72
C GLU A 14 -22.97 -4.73 10.61
N GLU A 15 -22.77 -4.81 11.90
CA GLU A 15 -23.22 -3.82 12.87
C GLU A 15 -22.55 -2.46 12.70
N ALA A 16 -21.37 -2.42 12.10
CA ALA A 16 -20.68 -1.16 11.86
C ALA A 16 -21.21 -0.42 10.64
N GLY A 17 -21.92 -1.15 9.74
CA GLY A 17 -22.49 -0.57 8.53
C GLY A 17 -21.42 -0.02 7.59
N LYS A 18 -21.58 1.23 7.15
CA LYS A 18 -20.61 1.90 6.30
C LYS A 18 -19.53 2.54 7.14
N VAL A 19 -18.29 2.41 6.70
CA VAL A 19 -17.11 2.99 7.36
C VAL A 19 -16.30 3.81 6.39
N LEU A 20 -15.54 4.77 6.92
CA LEU A 20 -14.61 5.57 6.14
C LEU A 20 -13.21 4.97 6.27
N ARG A 21 -12.52 4.84 5.14
CA ARG A 21 -11.17 4.28 5.08
C ARG A 21 -10.19 5.31 4.53
N PRO A 22 -8.99 5.43 5.13
CA PRO A 22 -7.96 6.30 4.58
C PRO A 22 -7.32 5.63 3.36
N VAL A 23 -7.70 6.09 2.18
CA VAL A 23 -7.23 5.54 0.90
C VAL A 23 -6.57 6.65 0.10
N ALA A 24 -5.39 6.38 -0.44
CA ALA A 24 -4.70 7.28 -1.35
C ALA A 24 -4.61 6.63 -2.73
N GLU A 25 -5.01 7.38 -3.75
CA GLU A 25 -4.78 7.00 -5.14
C GLU A 25 -3.30 7.22 -5.42
N ALA A 26 -2.57 6.15 -5.62
CA ALA A 26 -1.14 6.20 -5.88
C ALA A 26 -0.83 5.69 -7.27
N ILE A 27 0.34 6.04 -7.78
CA ILE A 27 0.88 5.44 -8.98
C ILE A 27 2.18 4.74 -8.58
N LEU A 28 2.32 3.49 -8.99
CA LEU A 28 3.58 2.76 -8.85
C LEU A 28 4.21 2.66 -10.24
N GLU A 29 5.51 2.90 -10.30
CA GLU A 29 6.24 2.96 -11.57
C GLU A 29 7.54 2.17 -11.47
N LYS A 30 7.82 1.36 -12.49
CA LYS A 30 9.04 0.58 -12.57
C LYS A 30 9.41 0.36 -14.04
N ASP A 31 10.61 0.83 -14.43
CA ASP A 31 11.19 0.57 -15.76
C ASP A 31 10.23 0.83 -16.93
N GLY A 32 9.51 1.95 -16.86
CA GLY A 32 8.56 2.34 -17.90
C GLY A 32 7.17 1.78 -17.75
N PHE A 33 6.96 0.82 -16.84
CA PHE A 33 5.62 0.32 -16.52
C PHE A 33 5.05 1.12 -15.37
N SER A 34 3.75 1.34 -15.40
CA SER A 34 3.07 2.04 -14.29
C SER A 34 1.69 1.45 -14.06
N VAL A 35 1.24 1.50 -12.80
CA VAL A 35 -0.12 1.12 -12.42
C VAL A 35 -0.67 2.17 -11.47
N ARG A 36 -1.95 2.48 -11.63
CA ARG A 36 -2.69 3.32 -10.69
C ARG A 36 -3.38 2.39 -9.70
N ILE A 37 -3.20 2.67 -8.43
CA ILE A 37 -3.66 1.74 -7.40
C ILE A 37 -4.15 2.51 -6.18
N PRO A 38 -5.41 2.26 -5.72
CA PRO A 38 -5.87 2.80 -4.45
C PRO A 38 -5.23 2.00 -3.32
N MET A 39 -4.53 2.68 -2.42
CA MET A 39 -3.84 2.00 -1.31
C MET A 39 -4.41 2.45 0.02
N TYR A 40 -4.68 1.50 0.90
CA TYR A 40 -5.08 1.80 2.27
C TYR A 40 -3.85 2.25 3.06
N ILE A 41 -3.93 3.42 3.67
CA ILE A 41 -2.84 3.94 4.51
C ILE A 41 -2.92 3.22 5.85
N ASP A 42 -1.95 2.35 6.13
CA ASP A 42 -1.97 1.47 7.28
C ASP A 42 -0.75 1.69 8.17
N SER A 43 -0.94 2.39 9.28
CA SER A 43 0.13 2.64 10.25
C SER A 43 0.57 1.38 10.98
N GLY A 44 -0.21 0.31 10.91
CA GLY A 44 0.12 -0.98 11.52
C GLY A 44 0.92 -1.89 10.59
N ALA A 45 1.06 -1.55 9.32
CA ALA A 45 1.85 -2.33 8.38
C ALA A 45 3.28 -1.80 8.33
N ASP A 46 4.25 -2.65 8.56
CA ASP A 46 5.67 -2.26 8.53
C ASP A 46 6.13 -1.93 7.12
N ILE A 47 5.55 -2.56 6.12
CA ILE A 47 5.95 -2.40 4.72
C ILE A 47 4.69 -2.33 3.84
N SER A 48 4.79 -1.60 2.73
CA SER A 48 3.72 -1.56 1.74
C SER A 48 3.62 -2.90 1.02
N MET A 49 2.41 -3.28 0.61
CA MET A 49 2.16 -4.57 -0.01
C MET A 49 1.15 -4.45 -1.14
N ILE A 50 1.40 -5.16 -2.23
CA ILE A 50 0.49 -5.22 -3.39
C ILE A 50 0.23 -6.66 -3.79
N PRO A 51 -0.99 -6.95 -4.30
CA PRO A 51 -1.32 -8.27 -4.83
C PRO A 51 -0.48 -8.66 -6.05
N LEU A 52 -0.48 -9.95 -6.34
CA LEU A 52 0.28 -10.54 -7.44
C LEU A 52 0.07 -9.82 -8.78
N ARG A 53 -1.19 -9.54 -9.15
CA ARG A 53 -1.51 -8.92 -10.45
C ARG A 53 -0.86 -7.56 -10.67
N PHE A 54 -0.72 -6.76 -9.62
CA PHE A 54 -0.12 -5.42 -9.77
C PHE A 54 1.38 -5.50 -10.02
N GLY A 55 2.06 -6.44 -9.39
CA GLY A 55 3.48 -6.66 -9.65
C GLY A 55 3.70 -7.16 -11.07
N LYS A 56 2.84 -8.05 -11.56
CA LYS A 56 2.91 -8.51 -12.95
C LYS A 56 2.73 -7.36 -13.92
N ALA A 57 1.79 -6.45 -13.65
CA ALA A 57 1.57 -5.27 -14.48
C ALA A 57 2.78 -4.33 -14.48
N LEU A 58 3.58 -4.35 -13.41
CA LEU A 58 4.83 -3.59 -13.32
C LEU A 58 6.04 -4.33 -13.91
N GLY A 59 5.81 -5.50 -14.47
CA GLY A 59 6.89 -6.30 -15.04
C GLY A 59 7.71 -7.06 -14.00
N PHE A 60 7.22 -7.15 -12.76
CA PHE A 60 7.94 -7.91 -11.73
C PHE A 60 7.95 -9.41 -12.05
N LYS A 61 9.05 -10.04 -11.73
CA LYS A 61 9.21 -11.49 -11.80
C LYS A 61 10.20 -11.90 -10.72
N GLN A 62 10.21 -13.18 -10.38
CA GLN A 62 11.19 -13.69 -9.44
C GLN A 62 12.55 -13.72 -10.12
N GLU A 63 13.50 -12.97 -9.58
CA GLU A 63 14.87 -12.94 -10.07
C GLU A 63 15.68 -13.99 -9.31
N LYS A 64 16.87 -14.31 -9.84
CA LYS A 64 17.74 -15.32 -9.28
C LYS A 64 18.15 -15.02 -7.83
N GLU A 65 18.37 -13.76 -7.51
CA GLU A 65 18.80 -13.31 -6.18
C GLU A 65 17.64 -13.11 -5.20
N ASP A 66 16.40 -13.20 -5.66
CA ASP A 66 15.23 -12.99 -4.81
C ASP A 66 15.05 -14.16 -3.83
N THR A 67 14.71 -13.82 -2.59
CA THR A 67 14.38 -14.79 -1.56
C THR A 67 12.91 -14.61 -1.18
N ILE A 68 12.14 -15.67 -1.23
CA ILE A 68 10.73 -15.64 -0.81
C ILE A 68 10.67 -15.50 0.69
N GLN A 69 9.96 -14.46 1.16
CA GLN A 69 9.74 -14.18 2.56
C GLN A 69 8.26 -14.35 2.88
N GLU A 70 7.88 -14.31 4.15
CA GLU A 70 6.49 -14.41 4.56
C GLU A 70 6.14 -13.32 5.56
N VAL A 71 4.95 -12.73 5.37
CA VAL A 71 4.32 -11.86 6.37
C VAL A 71 3.23 -12.69 7.04
N ARG A 72 3.24 -12.72 8.37
CA ARG A 72 2.22 -13.43 9.15
C ARG A 72 1.31 -12.43 9.83
N GLY A 73 0.01 -12.65 9.68
CA GLY A 73 -0.99 -11.88 10.37
C GLY A 73 -1.45 -12.57 11.66
N VAL A 74 -2.50 -12.02 12.26
CA VAL A 74 -3.08 -12.52 13.50
C VAL A 74 -3.57 -13.97 13.34
N SER A 75 -4.03 -14.33 12.16
CA SER A 75 -4.52 -15.69 11.88
C SER A 75 -3.42 -16.74 11.80
N GLY A 76 -2.15 -16.32 11.78
CA GLY A 76 -1.00 -17.22 11.65
C GLY A 76 -0.71 -17.68 10.24
N ALA A 77 -1.59 -17.40 9.28
CA ALA A 77 -1.35 -17.74 7.87
C ALA A 77 -0.30 -16.80 7.29
N GLY A 78 0.72 -17.37 6.64
CA GLY A 78 1.78 -16.61 6.01
C GLY A 78 1.39 -16.14 4.61
N VAL A 79 1.78 -14.93 4.25
CA VAL A 79 1.65 -14.41 2.90
C VAL A 79 3.03 -14.39 2.27
N PRO A 80 3.29 -15.22 1.24
CA PRO A 80 4.59 -15.21 0.57
C PRO A 80 4.76 -13.96 -0.25
N TYR A 81 5.94 -13.34 -0.21
CA TYR A 81 6.21 -12.15 -0.99
C TYR A 81 7.67 -12.07 -1.40
N LEU A 82 7.92 -11.26 -2.43
CA LEU A 82 9.26 -10.85 -2.83
C LEU A 82 9.38 -9.35 -2.57
N LEU A 83 10.52 -8.93 -2.06
CA LEU A 83 10.82 -7.52 -1.85
C LEU A 83 11.26 -6.90 -3.16
N LYS A 84 10.59 -5.84 -3.59
CA LYS A 84 10.90 -5.15 -4.85
C LYS A 84 11.05 -3.65 -4.60
N LYS A 85 11.87 -3.01 -5.42
CA LYS A 85 12.01 -1.55 -5.40
C LYS A 85 11.14 -0.95 -6.49
N VAL A 86 10.45 0.14 -6.16
CA VAL A 86 9.51 0.78 -7.06
C VAL A 86 9.46 2.28 -6.74
N THR A 87 9.04 3.08 -7.70
CA THR A 87 8.76 4.50 -7.45
C THR A 87 7.28 4.64 -7.12
N LEU A 88 7.01 5.23 -5.97
CA LEU A 88 5.66 5.60 -5.55
C LEU A 88 5.44 7.07 -5.89
N ILE A 89 4.32 7.37 -6.54
CA ILE A 89 3.97 8.75 -6.88
C ILE A 89 2.68 9.09 -6.15
N LEU A 90 2.76 10.10 -5.26
CA LEU A 90 1.63 10.63 -4.51
C LEU A 90 1.42 12.08 -4.92
N ASN A 91 0.36 12.33 -5.70
CA ASN A 91 0.03 13.68 -6.15
C ASN A 91 1.25 14.44 -6.68
N GLY A 92 2.03 13.76 -7.54
CA GLY A 92 3.23 14.32 -8.16
C GLY A 92 4.52 14.15 -7.36
N LYS A 93 4.44 13.84 -6.07
CA LYS A 93 5.63 13.59 -5.25
C LYS A 93 6.13 12.17 -5.51
N ARG A 94 7.39 12.05 -5.89
CA ARG A 94 8.01 10.77 -6.25
C ARG A 94 8.90 10.28 -5.11
N LEU A 95 8.69 9.03 -4.69
CA LEU A 95 9.47 8.38 -3.64
C LEU A 95 9.96 7.02 -4.13
N LYS A 96 11.21 6.71 -3.84
CA LYS A 96 11.71 5.36 -4.06
C LYS A 96 11.45 4.54 -2.81
N ILE A 97 10.71 3.45 -2.95
CA ILE A 97 10.31 2.62 -1.82
C ILE A 97 10.61 1.15 -2.08
N ASN A 98 10.73 0.40 -1.00
CA ASN A 98 10.69 -1.05 -1.03
C ASN A 98 9.25 -1.48 -0.81
N ILE A 99 8.78 -2.44 -1.59
CA ILE A 99 7.41 -2.91 -1.51
C ILE A 99 7.40 -4.44 -1.47
N ALA A 100 6.50 -5.00 -0.69
CA ALA A 100 6.27 -6.44 -0.69
C ALA A 100 5.31 -6.78 -1.83
N TRP A 101 5.82 -7.48 -2.82
CA TRP A 101 5.00 -8.01 -3.90
C TRP A 101 4.50 -9.38 -3.47
N ALA A 102 3.24 -9.45 -3.07
CA ALA A 102 2.65 -10.71 -2.64
C ALA A 102 2.51 -11.66 -3.82
N LEU A 103 2.79 -12.93 -3.57
CA LEU A 103 2.69 -13.96 -4.60
C LEU A 103 1.28 -14.59 -4.60
N VAL A 104 0.32 -13.90 -4.03
CA VAL A 104 -1.09 -14.26 -3.99
C VAL A 104 -1.95 -13.05 -4.31
N GLU A 105 -3.20 -13.27 -4.74
CA GLU A 105 -4.10 -12.19 -5.13
C GLU A 105 -4.94 -11.65 -3.98
N GLU A 106 -5.29 -12.49 -3.04
CA GLU A 106 -6.28 -12.13 -2.02
C GLU A 106 -5.67 -11.45 -0.81
N ILE A 107 -5.07 -10.29 -1.06
CA ILE A 107 -4.55 -9.41 -0.01
C ILE A 107 -4.92 -7.97 -0.36
N PRO A 108 -5.07 -7.10 0.65
CA PRO A 108 -5.34 -5.69 0.39
C PRO A 108 -4.10 -4.97 -0.13
N MET A 109 -4.33 -3.85 -0.83
CA MET A 109 -3.26 -2.94 -1.24
C MET A 109 -2.95 -2.03 -0.06
N LEU A 110 -1.80 -2.21 0.56
CA LEU A 110 -1.42 -1.48 1.78
C LEU A 110 -0.27 -0.52 1.53
N MET A 111 -0.44 0.72 1.99
CA MET A 111 0.65 1.68 2.09
C MET A 111 1.13 1.63 3.54
N GLY A 112 2.26 0.94 3.76
CA GLY A 112 2.84 0.74 5.08
C GLY A 112 3.90 1.78 5.41
N ARG A 113 4.61 1.53 6.50
CA ARG A 113 5.50 2.53 7.11
C ARG A 113 6.82 2.71 6.38
N LYS A 114 7.44 1.62 5.93
CA LYS A 114 8.80 1.65 5.37
C LYS A 114 8.92 2.58 4.17
N ASP A 115 9.90 3.47 4.20
CA ASP A 115 10.25 4.43 3.14
C ASP A 115 9.20 5.51 2.89
N ILE A 116 8.08 5.51 3.60
CA ILE A 116 7.00 6.47 3.40
C ILE A 116 6.74 7.31 4.66
N PHE A 117 6.43 6.65 5.78
CA PHE A 117 6.04 7.37 7.00
C PHE A 117 7.16 8.22 7.58
N ASN A 118 8.41 7.90 7.29
CA ASN A 118 9.55 8.73 7.72
C ASN A 118 9.80 9.94 6.81
N LYS A 119 9.07 10.07 5.70
CA LYS A 119 9.20 11.19 4.78
C LYS A 119 8.15 12.27 5.00
N PHE A 120 7.14 11.97 5.82
CA PHE A 120 5.98 12.85 6.02
C PHE A 120 5.55 12.83 7.47
N ARG A 121 4.93 13.92 7.87
CA ARG A 121 4.02 13.90 9.01
C ARG A 121 2.66 13.50 8.45
N ILE A 122 2.12 12.37 8.90
CA ILE A 122 0.86 11.85 8.38
C ILE A 122 -0.23 12.09 9.43
N ILE A 123 -1.31 12.74 9.02
CA ILE A 123 -2.41 13.10 9.90
C ILE A 123 -3.67 12.38 9.42
N PHE A 124 -4.23 11.55 10.28
CA PHE A 124 -5.53 10.92 10.07
C PHE A 124 -6.59 11.78 10.76
N ASP A 125 -7.31 12.56 9.98
CA ASP A 125 -8.41 13.37 10.51
C ASP A 125 -9.71 12.62 10.32
N GLU A 126 -9.96 11.67 11.21
CA GLU A 126 -11.14 10.81 11.16
C GLU A 126 -12.42 11.61 11.23
N ARG A 127 -12.42 12.66 12.04
CA ARG A 127 -13.59 13.50 12.25
C ARG A 127 -14.05 14.20 10.97
N LYS A 128 -13.10 14.69 10.17
CA LYS A 128 -13.39 15.40 8.92
C LYS A 128 -13.31 14.51 7.69
N GLY A 129 -12.75 13.30 7.83
CA GLY A 129 -12.62 12.35 6.74
C GLY A 129 -11.50 12.69 5.77
N TRP A 130 -10.39 13.20 6.27
CA TRP A 130 -9.22 13.52 5.46
C TRP A 130 -7.96 12.86 5.99
N ILE A 131 -7.07 12.49 5.10
CA ILE A 131 -5.72 12.11 5.44
C ILE A 131 -4.74 13.08 4.79
N TYR A 132 -3.78 13.56 5.55
CA TYR A 132 -2.80 14.55 5.10
C TYR A 132 -1.39 13.98 5.15
N PHE A 133 -0.60 14.32 4.13
CA PHE A 133 0.84 14.05 4.09
C PHE A 133 1.56 15.39 4.05
N GLU A 134 2.22 15.76 5.15
CA GLU A 134 2.99 17.00 5.27
C GLU A 134 4.47 16.68 5.23
N GLU A 135 5.22 17.45 4.45
CA GLU A 135 6.68 17.33 4.43
C GLU A 135 7.35 18.06 5.59
#